data_ab96074c9558feb40cc666ab1297cf44
#
_entry.id   ab96074c9558feb40cc666ab1297cf44
#
_cell.length_a   1.000
_cell.length_b   1.000
_cell.length_c   1.000
_cell.angle_alpha   90.00
_cell.angle_beta   90.00
_cell.angle_gamma   90.00
#
_symmetry.space_group_name_H-M   'P 1'
#
loop_
_entity.id
_entity.type
_entity.pdbx_description
1 polymer ?
#
loop_
_entity_poly.entity_id
_entity_poly.type
_entity_poly.pdbx_seq_one_letter_code
_entity_poly.pdbx_strand_id
1 'polypeptide(L)'
;MALSDIALCARAQVMIGASPVSSFDEDSAEAEIARLLYPTIRDGMLASYPWRFAARGCWLARLANTDDDRDPGDGSHLFAMPRDFIRLLSLENDGGKITRFELRDRAVLCSADAAWLSYVARLAEGSFPPWFDLALIARLAAEFCLPLTESSTRAEYLFKRSEDQFRAARLADAQQSTPHAIDDFSLISARN
;
A
#
# COMPACT_ATOMS: atom_id res chain seq x y z
N MET A 1 -2.60 5.27 21.28
CA MET A 1 -2.46 3.81 21.48
C MET A 1 -2.56 3.19 20.09
N ALA A 2 -1.55 2.44 19.67
CA ALA A 2 -1.54 1.74 18.39
C ALA A 2 -2.65 0.68 18.35
N LEU A 3 -3.36 0.57 17.23
CA LEU A 3 -4.40 -0.43 17.03
C LEU A 3 -3.80 -1.71 16.47
N SER A 4 -4.35 -2.85 16.86
CA SER A 4 -4.09 -4.12 16.20
C SER A 4 -5.05 -4.34 15.03
N ASP A 5 -4.77 -5.31 14.18
CA ASP A 5 -5.66 -5.78 13.11
C ASP A 5 -7.06 -6.13 13.62
N ILE A 6 -7.13 -6.90 14.72
CA ILE A 6 -8.39 -7.25 15.39
C ILE A 6 -9.12 -6.00 15.87
N ALA A 7 -8.41 -5.04 16.49
CA ALA A 7 -9.02 -3.82 16.99
C ALA A 7 -9.58 -2.93 15.85
N LEU A 8 -8.93 -2.92 14.69
CA LEU A 8 -9.41 -2.24 13.48
C LEU A 8 -10.70 -2.90 12.95
N CYS A 9 -10.73 -4.24 12.87
CA CYS A 9 -11.90 -5.00 12.45
C CYS A 9 -13.06 -4.84 13.43
N ALA A 10 -12.82 -4.96 14.74
CA ALA A 10 -13.84 -4.81 15.77
C ALA A 10 -14.51 -3.41 15.71
N ARG A 11 -13.73 -2.35 15.51
CA ARG A 11 -14.27 -1.00 15.35
C ARG A 11 -15.12 -0.86 14.08
N ALA A 12 -14.71 -1.47 12.98
CA ALA A 12 -15.48 -1.49 11.74
C ALA A 12 -16.82 -2.23 11.92
N GLN A 13 -16.83 -3.35 12.63
CA GLN A 13 -18.04 -4.12 12.95
C GLN A 13 -19.00 -3.35 13.85
N VAL A 14 -18.50 -2.66 14.87
CA VAL A 14 -19.33 -1.77 15.70
C VAL A 14 -20.00 -0.67 14.87
N MET A 15 -19.31 -0.09 13.85
CA MET A 15 -19.89 0.93 12.98
C MET A 15 -21.10 0.44 12.18
N ILE A 16 -21.16 -0.84 11.89
CA ILE A 16 -22.29 -1.46 11.16
C ILE A 16 -23.32 -2.11 12.09
N GLY A 17 -23.08 -2.08 13.41
CA GLY A 17 -23.98 -2.69 14.40
C GLY A 17 -23.85 -4.19 14.50
N ALA A 18 -22.74 -4.78 13.99
CA ALA A 18 -22.39 -6.18 14.20
C ALA A 18 -21.62 -6.36 15.51
N SER A 19 -21.50 -7.60 15.97
CA SER A 19 -20.73 -7.95 17.16
C SER A 19 -19.23 -7.78 16.91
N PRO A 20 -18.50 -7.08 17.80
CA PRO A 20 -17.07 -6.90 17.61
C PRO A 20 -16.32 -8.20 17.90
N VAL A 21 -15.39 -8.59 17.02
CA VAL A 21 -14.49 -9.73 17.22
C VAL A 21 -13.42 -9.42 18.27
N SER A 22 -13.02 -10.43 19.03
CA SER A 22 -11.87 -10.39 19.94
C SER A 22 -10.70 -11.26 19.46
N SER A 23 -10.95 -12.18 18.51
CA SER A 23 -9.96 -13.02 17.85
C SER A 23 -10.44 -13.41 16.44
N PHE A 24 -9.50 -13.61 15.50
CA PHE A 24 -9.81 -14.19 14.19
C PHE A 24 -10.12 -15.71 14.26
N ASP A 25 -9.85 -16.36 15.38
CA ASP A 25 -10.11 -17.79 15.61
C ASP A 25 -11.49 -18.05 16.24
N GLU A 26 -12.31 -17.01 16.45
CA GLU A 26 -13.68 -17.18 16.93
C GLU A 26 -14.54 -17.89 15.87
N ASP A 27 -15.43 -18.77 16.35
CA ASP A 27 -16.43 -19.44 15.53
C ASP A 27 -17.66 -18.52 15.33
N SER A 28 -17.45 -17.44 14.57
CA SER A 28 -18.46 -16.45 14.25
C SER A 28 -18.33 -15.97 12.80
N ALA A 29 -19.45 -15.55 12.20
CA ALA A 29 -19.45 -14.99 10.85
C ALA A 29 -18.61 -13.71 10.76
N GLU A 30 -18.63 -12.91 11.82
CA GLU A 30 -17.86 -11.70 11.96
C GLU A 30 -16.34 -11.95 11.91
N ALA A 31 -15.88 -13.00 12.60
CA ALA A 31 -14.47 -13.37 12.60
C ALA A 31 -14.04 -13.95 11.25
N GLU A 32 -14.86 -14.79 10.65
CA GLU A 32 -14.58 -15.36 9.32
C GLU A 32 -14.44 -14.27 8.25
N ILE A 33 -15.39 -13.34 8.20
CA ILE A 33 -15.37 -12.22 7.24
C ILE A 33 -14.16 -11.31 7.48
N ALA A 34 -13.87 -10.98 8.74
CA ALA A 34 -12.73 -10.16 9.09
C ALA A 34 -11.41 -10.84 8.67
N ARG A 35 -11.24 -12.11 8.96
CA ARG A 35 -10.04 -12.90 8.58
C ARG A 35 -9.84 -12.96 7.08
N LEU A 36 -10.92 -13.12 6.30
CA LEU A 36 -10.84 -13.21 4.84
C LEU A 36 -10.57 -11.87 4.17
N LEU A 37 -11.25 -10.80 4.60
CA LEU A 37 -11.24 -9.52 3.90
C LEU A 37 -10.14 -8.57 4.38
N TYR A 38 -9.81 -8.58 5.68
CA TYR A 38 -8.88 -7.61 6.25
C TYR A 38 -7.53 -7.53 5.52
N PRO A 39 -6.80 -8.64 5.25
CA PRO A 39 -5.48 -8.56 4.62
C PRO A 39 -5.53 -7.91 3.23
N THR A 40 -6.55 -8.26 2.43
CA THR A 40 -6.72 -7.75 1.07
C THR A 40 -7.09 -6.26 1.08
N ILE A 41 -7.99 -5.84 1.96
CA ILE A 41 -8.41 -4.44 2.07
C ILE A 41 -7.24 -3.58 2.57
N ARG A 42 -6.52 -4.01 3.59
CA ARG A 42 -5.33 -3.32 4.10
C ARG A 42 -4.28 -3.12 3.00
N ASP A 43 -3.90 -4.19 2.31
CA ASP A 43 -2.90 -4.13 1.26
C ASP A 43 -3.37 -3.29 0.06
N GLY A 44 -4.65 -3.37 -0.28
CA GLY A 44 -5.27 -2.51 -1.30
C GLY A 44 -5.24 -1.03 -0.94
N MET A 45 -5.52 -0.69 0.32
CA MET A 45 -5.42 0.68 0.83
C MET A 45 -3.97 1.20 0.80
N LEU A 46 -3.00 0.37 1.20
CA LEU A 46 -1.58 0.71 1.11
C LEU A 46 -1.13 0.89 -0.35
N ALA A 47 -1.60 0.04 -1.26
CA ALA A 47 -1.25 0.11 -2.68
C ALA A 47 -1.87 1.32 -3.41
N SER A 48 -2.99 1.84 -2.94
CA SER A 48 -3.80 2.84 -3.65
C SER A 48 -3.19 4.24 -3.70
N TYR A 49 -2.25 4.57 -2.79
CA TYR A 49 -1.62 5.89 -2.70
C TYR A 49 -0.14 5.77 -2.28
N PRO A 50 0.76 6.68 -2.71
CA PRO A 50 2.16 6.69 -2.28
C PRO A 50 2.31 7.26 -0.86
N TRP A 51 1.81 6.52 0.13
CA TRP A 51 1.82 6.91 1.53
C TRP A 51 3.23 7.19 2.04
N ARG A 52 3.46 8.40 2.58
CA ARG A 52 4.76 8.81 3.11
C ARG A 52 5.13 8.02 4.37
N PHE A 53 4.17 7.76 5.25
CA PHE A 53 4.41 6.98 6.46
C PHE A 53 4.86 5.54 6.16
N ALA A 54 4.44 4.98 5.02
CA ALA A 54 4.77 3.62 4.60
C ALA A 54 5.90 3.56 3.55
N ALA A 55 6.46 4.72 3.15
CA ALA A 55 7.57 4.76 2.22
C ALA A 55 8.86 4.22 2.85
N ARG A 56 9.55 3.33 2.12
CA ARG A 56 10.84 2.73 2.49
C ARG A 56 11.76 2.75 1.27
N GLY A 57 13.06 2.64 1.54
CA GLY A 57 14.07 2.53 0.50
C GLY A 57 15.13 1.49 0.86
N CYS A 58 15.60 0.74 -0.14
CA CYS A 58 16.68 -0.21 0.02
C CYS A 58 17.41 -0.47 -1.29
N TRP A 59 18.69 -0.85 -1.18
CA TRP A 59 19.41 -1.47 -2.28
C TRP A 59 18.86 -2.88 -2.52
N LEU A 60 18.59 -3.19 -3.78
CA LEU A 60 18.11 -4.51 -4.15
C LEU A 60 19.27 -5.50 -4.32
N ALA A 61 19.05 -6.72 -3.85
CA ALA A 61 20.00 -7.81 -4.09
C ALA A 61 19.84 -8.33 -5.51
N ARG A 62 20.94 -8.38 -6.27
CA ARG A 62 20.98 -9.00 -7.60
C ARG A 62 20.80 -10.50 -7.46
N LEU A 63 19.90 -11.07 -8.22
CA LEU A 63 19.71 -12.51 -8.34
C LEU A 63 20.70 -13.08 -9.35
N ALA A 64 21.19 -14.30 -9.09
CA ALA A 64 21.94 -15.02 -10.10
C ALA A 64 21.00 -15.37 -11.26
N ASN A 65 21.46 -15.16 -12.49
CA ASN A 65 20.72 -15.61 -13.67
C ASN A 65 20.63 -17.14 -13.59
N THR A 66 19.43 -17.67 -13.47
CA THR A 66 19.18 -19.09 -13.67
C THR A 66 18.88 -19.30 -15.15
N ASP A 67 19.31 -20.43 -15.71
CA ASP A 67 19.18 -20.76 -17.15
C ASP A 67 17.74 -20.74 -17.69
N ASP A 68 16.74 -20.63 -16.80
CA ASP A 68 15.32 -20.59 -17.12
C ASP A 68 14.76 -19.15 -17.28
N ASP A 69 15.48 -18.15 -16.77
CA ASP A 69 15.18 -16.74 -17.02
C ASP A 69 15.87 -16.35 -18.32
N ARG A 70 15.10 -16.29 -19.39
CA ARG A 70 15.53 -15.76 -20.68
C ARG A 70 16.33 -14.48 -20.44
N ASP A 71 17.66 -14.60 -20.49
CA ASP A 71 18.54 -13.46 -20.62
C ASP A 71 18.08 -12.74 -21.91
N PRO A 72 17.52 -11.53 -21.83
CA PRO A 72 17.07 -10.83 -23.03
C PRO A 72 18.25 -10.48 -23.95
N GLY A 73 19.49 -10.81 -23.56
CA GLY A 73 20.71 -10.52 -24.33
C GLY A 73 21.06 -9.03 -24.38
N ASP A 74 20.35 -8.21 -23.60
CA ASP A 74 20.47 -6.74 -23.58
C ASP A 74 21.26 -6.21 -22.36
N GLY A 75 21.88 -7.09 -21.56
CA GLY A 75 22.58 -6.73 -20.33
C GLY A 75 21.67 -6.40 -19.15
N SER A 76 20.41 -6.83 -19.16
CA SER A 76 19.48 -6.66 -18.04
C SER A 76 19.79 -7.62 -16.90
N HIS A 77 19.56 -7.16 -15.68
CA HIS A 77 19.79 -7.88 -14.44
C HIS A 77 18.50 -7.99 -13.62
N LEU A 78 18.34 -9.14 -12.97
CA LEU A 78 17.20 -9.42 -12.11
C LEU A 78 17.54 -9.10 -10.65
N PHE A 79 16.66 -8.34 -9.96
CA PHE A 79 16.83 -7.92 -8.58
C PHE A 79 15.66 -8.39 -7.72
N ALA A 80 15.96 -8.98 -6.55
CA ALA A 80 14.93 -9.45 -5.62
C ALA A 80 14.19 -8.30 -4.95
N MET A 81 12.86 -8.36 -4.91
CA MET A 81 12.05 -7.40 -4.15
C MET A 81 12.01 -7.74 -2.66
N PRO A 82 11.88 -6.73 -1.78
CA PRO A 82 11.62 -6.93 -0.36
C PRO A 82 10.36 -7.76 -0.11
N ARG A 83 10.32 -8.51 1.01
CA ARG A 83 9.14 -9.33 1.36
C ARG A 83 7.90 -8.52 1.68
N ASP A 84 8.09 -7.30 2.18
CA ASP A 84 7.07 -6.34 2.55
C ASP A 84 6.69 -5.36 1.42
N PHE A 85 7.16 -5.61 0.20
CA PHE A 85 6.85 -4.79 -0.96
C PHE A 85 5.35 -4.79 -1.27
N ILE A 86 4.76 -3.60 -1.39
CA ILE A 86 3.38 -3.38 -1.82
C ILE A 86 3.34 -2.65 -3.18
N ARG A 87 4.06 -1.52 -3.29
CA ARG A 87 4.00 -0.67 -4.49
C ARG A 87 5.34 0.02 -4.72
N LEU A 88 5.82 0.00 -5.96
CA LEU A 88 7.00 0.75 -6.38
C LEU A 88 6.68 2.25 -6.44
N LEU A 89 7.57 3.08 -5.92
CA LEU A 89 7.54 4.54 -6.02
C LEU A 89 8.58 5.04 -7.02
N SER A 90 9.84 4.65 -6.87
CA SER A 90 10.91 4.92 -7.82
C SER A 90 11.96 3.81 -7.81
N LEU A 91 12.68 3.70 -8.93
CA LEU A 91 13.86 2.88 -9.07
C LEU A 91 15.00 3.77 -9.55
N GLU A 92 16.15 3.72 -8.86
CA GLU A 92 17.27 4.64 -9.06
C GLU A 92 18.59 3.87 -9.01
N ASN A 93 19.64 4.48 -9.57
CA ASN A 93 21.03 4.05 -9.41
C ASN A 93 21.93 5.28 -9.20
N ASP A 94 23.23 5.10 -9.15
CA ASP A 94 24.20 6.21 -9.00
C ASP A 94 24.13 7.25 -10.15
N GLY A 95 23.60 6.85 -11.33
CA GLY A 95 23.40 7.73 -12.49
C GLY A 95 22.05 8.40 -12.55
N GLY A 96 21.15 8.17 -11.57
CA GLY A 96 19.83 8.76 -11.49
C GLY A 96 18.68 7.77 -11.65
N LYS A 97 17.52 8.25 -12.09
CA LYS A 97 16.28 7.47 -12.15
C LYS A 97 16.32 6.42 -13.28
N ILE A 98 16.03 5.16 -12.94
CA ILE A 98 15.85 4.07 -13.89
C ILE A 98 14.40 4.11 -14.40
N THR A 99 14.21 4.42 -15.69
CA THR A 99 12.89 4.55 -16.31
C THR A 99 12.45 3.31 -17.08
N ARG A 100 13.41 2.44 -17.45
CA ARG A 100 13.13 1.18 -18.15
C ARG A 100 13.36 0.01 -17.21
N PHE A 101 12.29 -0.62 -16.78
CA PHE A 101 12.31 -1.81 -15.93
C PHE A 101 11.04 -2.62 -16.16
N GLU A 102 11.06 -3.88 -15.78
CA GLU A 102 9.91 -4.78 -15.78
C GLU A 102 9.76 -5.42 -14.40
N LEU A 103 8.52 -5.46 -13.90
CA LEU A 103 8.19 -6.18 -12.67
C LEU A 103 7.83 -7.62 -13.03
N ARG A 104 8.55 -8.59 -12.48
CA ARG A 104 8.31 -10.03 -12.68
C ARG A 104 8.14 -10.70 -11.33
N ASP A 105 6.94 -11.20 -11.03
CA ASP A 105 6.63 -11.83 -9.75
C ASP A 105 7.14 -11.03 -8.55
N ARG A 106 8.22 -11.47 -7.94
CA ARG A 106 8.88 -10.82 -6.79
C ARG A 106 10.26 -10.24 -7.14
N ALA A 107 10.46 -9.86 -8.37
CA ALA A 107 11.72 -9.31 -8.86
C ALA A 107 11.51 -8.13 -9.79
N VAL A 108 12.57 -7.33 -9.96
CA VAL A 108 12.67 -6.24 -10.93
C VAL A 108 13.75 -6.59 -11.94
N LEU A 109 13.42 -6.52 -13.22
CA LEU A 109 14.37 -6.62 -14.32
C LEU A 109 14.74 -5.22 -14.80
N CYS A 110 16.02 -4.88 -14.85
CA CYS A 110 16.52 -3.64 -15.42
C CYS A 110 17.98 -3.77 -15.87
N SER A 111 18.46 -2.85 -16.73
CA SER A 111 19.81 -2.86 -17.28
C SER A 111 20.87 -2.17 -16.39
N ALA A 112 20.57 -1.89 -15.12
CA ALA A 112 21.51 -1.29 -14.19
C ALA A 112 22.32 -2.36 -13.43
N ASP A 113 23.57 -2.06 -13.07
CA ASP A 113 24.40 -2.94 -12.25
C ASP A 113 23.98 -2.98 -10.79
N ALA A 114 23.39 -1.89 -10.29
CA ALA A 114 22.83 -1.76 -8.94
C ALA A 114 21.52 -0.96 -9.02
N ALA A 115 20.57 -1.28 -8.16
CA ALA A 115 19.28 -0.62 -8.12
C ALA A 115 18.85 -0.30 -6.69
N TRP A 116 18.53 0.99 -6.45
CA TRP A 116 17.88 1.46 -5.24
C TRP A 116 16.38 1.53 -5.47
N LEU A 117 15.62 0.82 -4.66
CA LEU A 117 14.15 0.81 -4.71
C LEU A 117 13.58 1.73 -3.63
N SER A 118 12.75 2.69 -4.04
CA SER A 118 11.80 3.37 -3.15
C SER A 118 10.42 2.76 -3.35
N TYR A 119 9.76 2.37 -2.26
CA TYR A 119 8.50 1.62 -2.34
C TYR A 119 7.60 1.87 -1.13
N VAL A 120 6.31 1.58 -1.27
CA VAL A 120 5.36 1.46 -0.16
C VAL A 120 5.51 0.07 0.42
N ALA A 121 5.81 0.00 1.72
CA ALA A 121 5.98 -1.24 2.46
C ALA A 121 4.70 -1.66 3.18
N ARG A 122 4.50 -2.97 3.36
CA ARG A 122 3.52 -3.51 4.31
C ARG A 122 4.06 -3.32 5.72
N LEU A 123 3.48 -2.38 6.45
CA LEU A 123 3.84 -2.10 7.84
C LEU A 123 2.99 -2.93 8.80
N ALA A 124 3.51 -3.14 10.02
CA ALA A 124 2.68 -3.59 11.13
C ALA A 124 1.66 -2.52 11.51
N GLU A 125 0.46 -2.93 11.89
CA GLU A 125 -0.69 -2.06 12.17
C GLU A 125 -0.39 -1.00 13.24
N GLY A 126 0.43 -1.38 14.22
CA GLY A 126 0.90 -0.46 15.27
C GLY A 126 1.70 0.75 14.76
N SER A 127 2.12 0.75 13.50
CA SER A 127 2.84 1.86 12.85
C SER A 127 1.90 2.75 12.02
N PHE A 128 0.62 2.45 11.92
CA PHE A 128 -0.32 3.27 11.17
C PHE A 128 -0.61 4.58 11.90
N PRO A 129 -0.58 5.72 11.21
CA PRO A 129 -1.00 6.97 11.80
C PRO A 129 -2.52 7.01 11.97
N PRO A 130 -3.04 7.80 12.95
CA PRO A 130 -4.46 7.82 13.29
C PRO A 130 -5.40 8.14 12.13
N TRP A 131 -4.97 8.97 11.18
CA TRP A 131 -5.76 9.31 10.01
C TRP A 131 -5.86 8.15 9.00
N PHE A 132 -4.84 7.29 8.91
CA PHE A 132 -4.90 6.07 8.12
C PHE A 132 -5.77 5.01 8.79
N ASP A 133 -5.67 4.85 10.12
CA ASP A 133 -6.57 3.98 10.89
C ASP A 133 -8.03 4.33 10.65
N LEU A 134 -8.40 5.62 10.71
CA LEU A 134 -9.78 6.07 10.48
C LEU A 134 -10.26 5.74 9.05
N ALA A 135 -9.41 5.94 8.06
CA ALA A 135 -9.75 5.61 6.67
C ALA A 135 -9.90 4.09 6.47
N LEU A 136 -9.00 3.29 7.06
CA LEU A 136 -9.04 1.84 6.99
C LEU A 136 -10.27 1.27 7.70
N ILE A 137 -10.60 1.75 8.90
CA ILE A 137 -11.81 1.36 9.64
C ILE A 137 -13.07 1.68 8.81
N ALA A 138 -13.15 2.87 8.19
CA ALA A 138 -14.27 3.24 7.36
C ALA A 138 -14.41 2.34 6.12
N ARG A 139 -13.28 1.96 5.50
CA ARG A 139 -13.28 1.04 4.36
C ARG A 139 -13.69 -0.37 4.79
N LEU A 140 -13.16 -0.88 5.87
CA LEU A 140 -13.54 -2.18 6.44
C LEU A 140 -15.05 -2.22 6.77
N ALA A 141 -15.60 -1.17 7.37
CA ALA A 141 -17.03 -1.07 7.67
C ALA A 141 -17.90 -1.13 6.41
N ALA A 142 -17.46 -0.49 5.32
CA ALA A 142 -18.16 -0.53 4.04
C ALA A 142 -18.17 -1.95 3.44
N GLU A 143 -17.02 -2.62 3.45
CA GLU A 143 -16.87 -3.98 2.88
C GLU A 143 -17.53 -5.07 3.75
N PHE A 144 -17.51 -4.91 5.08
CA PHE A 144 -18.17 -5.86 6.00
C PHE A 144 -19.69 -5.70 6.04
N CYS A 145 -20.22 -4.51 5.65
CA CYS A 145 -21.62 -4.19 5.79
C CYS A 145 -22.52 -5.16 5.02
N LEU A 146 -22.25 -5.39 3.75
CA LEU A 146 -23.11 -6.24 2.92
C LEU A 146 -23.15 -7.70 3.40
N PRO A 147 -22.02 -8.38 3.63
CA PRO A 147 -22.03 -9.77 4.07
C PRO A 147 -22.57 -9.98 5.48
N LEU A 148 -22.50 -8.97 6.39
CA LEU A 148 -22.95 -9.11 7.76
C LEU A 148 -24.38 -8.59 7.99
N THR A 149 -24.87 -7.66 7.16
CA THR A 149 -26.18 -7.00 7.41
C THR A 149 -27.16 -7.13 6.25
N GLU A 150 -26.74 -7.68 5.11
CA GLU A 150 -27.53 -7.83 3.88
C GLU A 150 -28.13 -6.49 3.36
N SER A 151 -27.64 -5.35 3.85
CA SER A 151 -28.16 -4.02 3.52
C SER A 151 -27.30 -3.32 2.47
N SER A 152 -27.71 -3.37 1.22
CA SER A 152 -27.05 -2.70 0.10
C SER A 152 -27.04 -1.17 0.23
N THR A 153 -28.17 -0.58 0.63
CA THR A 153 -28.29 0.87 0.82
C THR A 153 -27.32 1.40 1.88
N ARG A 154 -27.17 0.65 2.99
CA ARG A 154 -26.22 1.01 4.05
C ARG A 154 -24.79 0.83 3.59
N ALA A 155 -24.49 -0.24 2.84
CA ALA A 155 -23.18 -0.46 2.27
C ALA A 155 -22.76 0.66 1.31
N GLU A 156 -23.66 1.12 0.42
CA GLU A 156 -23.41 2.26 -0.46
C GLU A 156 -23.12 3.56 0.29
N TYR A 157 -23.88 3.86 1.36
CA TYR A 157 -23.63 5.03 2.21
C TYR A 157 -22.25 4.94 2.88
N LEU A 158 -21.91 3.80 3.45
CA LEU A 158 -20.62 3.57 4.09
C LEU A 158 -19.47 3.63 3.10
N PHE A 159 -19.66 3.13 1.87
CA PHE A 159 -18.67 3.25 0.82
C PHE A 159 -18.36 4.71 0.48
N LYS A 160 -19.37 5.55 0.27
CA LYS A 160 -19.18 7.00 0.03
C LYS A 160 -18.44 7.67 1.20
N ARG A 161 -18.81 7.34 2.44
CA ARG A 161 -18.14 7.84 3.64
C ARG A 161 -16.67 7.37 3.70
N SER A 162 -16.37 6.14 3.29
CA SER A 162 -15.00 5.63 3.26
C SER A 162 -14.14 6.37 2.24
N GLU A 163 -14.68 6.74 1.08
CA GLU A 163 -14.00 7.56 0.08
C GLU A 163 -13.67 8.97 0.61
N ASP A 164 -14.57 9.58 1.38
CA ASP A 164 -14.31 10.88 2.03
C ASP A 164 -13.20 10.77 3.07
N GLN A 165 -13.21 9.72 3.92
CA GLN A 165 -12.15 9.45 4.89
C GLN A 165 -10.82 9.17 4.21
N PHE A 166 -10.82 8.41 3.12
CA PHE A 166 -9.62 8.15 2.33
C PHE A 166 -9.04 9.45 1.73
N ARG A 167 -9.89 10.34 1.22
CA ARG A 167 -9.48 11.64 0.71
C ARG A 167 -8.87 12.52 1.79
N ALA A 168 -9.48 12.55 2.99
CA ALA A 168 -8.94 13.26 4.15
C ALA A 168 -7.60 12.69 4.62
N ALA A 169 -7.45 11.37 4.63
CA ALA A 169 -6.20 10.70 5.00
C ALA A 169 -5.06 11.04 4.03
N ARG A 170 -5.33 11.06 2.71
CA ARG A 170 -4.34 11.48 1.69
C ARG A 170 -3.89 12.92 1.90
N LEU A 171 -4.81 13.82 2.23
CA LEU A 171 -4.48 15.22 2.52
C LEU A 171 -3.58 15.33 3.76
N ALA A 172 -3.91 14.61 4.84
CA ALA A 172 -3.10 14.57 6.05
C ALA A 172 -1.69 14.02 5.79
N ASP A 173 -1.56 12.94 5.01
CA ASP A 173 -0.27 12.37 4.62
C ASP A 173 0.56 13.36 3.77
N ALA A 174 -0.08 14.05 2.83
CA ALA A 174 0.61 15.04 1.98
C ALA A 174 1.19 16.21 2.77
N GLN A 175 0.60 16.55 3.92
CA GLN A 175 1.07 17.63 4.81
C GLN A 175 2.26 17.23 5.69
N GLN A 176 2.66 15.95 5.71
CA GLN A 176 3.75 15.46 6.56
C GLN A 176 5.16 15.79 6.04
N SER A 177 5.29 16.38 4.84
CA SER A 177 6.58 16.86 4.34
C SER A 177 6.41 18.09 3.46
N THR A 178 7.45 18.90 3.41
CA THR A 178 7.55 20.03 2.47
C THR A 178 7.46 19.49 1.04
N PRO A 179 6.65 20.08 0.16
CA PRO A 179 6.66 19.74 -1.26
C PRO A 179 8.09 19.90 -1.80
N HIS A 180 8.55 18.94 -2.61
CA HIS A 180 9.77 19.16 -3.38
C HIS A 180 9.56 20.39 -4.28
N ALA A 181 10.45 21.39 -4.16
CA ALA A 181 10.45 22.49 -5.11
C ALA A 181 10.62 21.91 -6.51
N ILE A 182 9.87 22.44 -7.47
CA ILE A 182 10.05 22.10 -8.88
C ILE A 182 11.30 22.87 -9.34
N ASP A 183 12.49 22.25 -9.14
CA ASP A 183 13.77 22.86 -9.49
C ASP A 183 14.08 22.72 -10.99
N ASP A 184 13.29 21.97 -11.74
CA ASP A 184 13.49 21.76 -13.18
C ASP A 184 12.58 22.66 -14.01
N PHE A 185 13.04 23.87 -14.26
CA PHE A 185 12.45 24.82 -15.19
C PHE A 185 13.05 24.67 -16.59
N SER A 186 13.17 23.45 -17.11
CA SER A 186 13.77 23.16 -18.41
C SER A 186 13.19 24.02 -19.53
N LEU A 187 11.90 24.37 -19.47
CA LEU A 187 11.24 25.28 -20.43
C LEU A 187 11.61 26.77 -20.23
N ILE A 188 12.02 27.16 -19.03
CA ILE A 188 12.48 28.53 -18.75
C ILE A 188 13.95 28.67 -19.13
N SER A 189 14.76 27.63 -18.89
CA SER A 189 16.18 27.61 -19.27
C SER A 189 16.39 27.60 -20.79
N ALA A 190 15.43 27.07 -21.56
CA ALA A 190 15.48 27.07 -23.01
C ALA A 190 15.16 28.44 -23.66
N ARG A 191 14.76 29.46 -22.87
CA ARG A 191 14.36 30.78 -23.35
C ARG A 191 15.43 31.85 -23.15
N ASN A 192 16.55 31.53 -22.50
CA ASN A 192 17.74 32.35 -22.37
C ASN A 192 18.89 31.77 -23.18
#